data_ceafdd1a0a1d8ed4da36d906892e28dd
#
_entry.id   ceafdd1a0a1d8ed4da36d906892e28dd
#
_cell.length_a   1.000
_cell.length_b   1.000
_cell.length_c   1.000
_cell.angle_alpha   90.00
_cell.angle_beta   90.00
_cell.angle_gamma   90.00
#
_symmetry.space_group_name_H-M   'P 1'
#
loop_
_entity.id
_entity.type
_entity.pdbx_description
1 polymer ?
#
loop_
_entity_poly.entity_id
_entity_poly.type
_entity_poly.pdbx_seq_one_letter_code
_entity_poly.pdbx_strand_id
1 'polypeptide(L)'
;MYNKHIFTLIFLTLGFQVTFAQEEEEKDLGTETVTVTKAYTPTVSDAFKIKSVPNMNDSIVLQKKPINYSIFSVPVASTFTPSKGTASKVEKLPPPVLYNSYASLGAGLYGNVLGEFYTSRTINRDENFDIGFNHLSSRGGINGVELNDTFYDTRLDASYAKRDRDLDWGAAIGLQHQLYNWYGNEPGVFSATELDGIDERQNYYMGEVSGHINVEDAYFKRADLKYRRFFDAVSSGENRAIFNTGFEFPMNEEILNAKVKVDYVGGTFENADLNSTTNDSGISYGNLQVGVNPSLTMLRDDLSLNLGVNLVYGMDLEHSESNFYIYPAVTASYRLLDESVIAYGGVTGELKQNSYYDFVEGNTFVSPTLTIAPTDSQYNAYVGFKGQLLPNLSYNVKGSYSAENNKPLYTLNPVNSFRSDEKGYYYGNSFGLFYDDIKTLGIFGELNVDVNRNFTAGVNVEVYDYNTETGNPAWNLPNLQASLFMDYQIGEKWYAGANLFYVGERDDFSSTVIEDAQPSEFPATLITLDGYFDANAHVGYRYTDQWSFFIKGANLSNNNYQRWSNFQVQGIQILAGATYKFDF
;
A
#
# COMPACT_ATOMS: atom_id res chain seq x y z
N MET A 1 -4.58 43.60 -6.68
CA MET A 1 -5.68 43.50 -5.71
C MET A 1 -6.98 42.98 -6.38
N TYR A 2 -6.89 42.24 -7.51
CA TYR A 2 -8.05 41.79 -8.29
C TYR A 2 -8.21 40.26 -8.38
N ASN A 3 -7.25 39.47 -7.87
CA ASN A 3 -7.28 38.00 -8.03
C ASN A 3 -7.89 37.21 -6.86
N LYS A 4 -8.28 37.85 -5.77
CA LYS A 4 -8.92 37.15 -4.63
C LYS A 4 -10.42 36.87 -4.79
N HIS A 5 -11.08 37.55 -5.71
CA HIS A 5 -12.54 37.41 -5.89
C HIS A 5 -12.95 36.39 -6.97
N ILE A 6 -12.03 35.97 -7.84
CA ILE A 6 -12.33 34.99 -8.90
C ILE A 6 -12.43 33.58 -8.31
N PHE A 7 -11.59 33.23 -7.33
CA PHE A 7 -11.67 31.92 -6.67
C PHE A 7 -12.91 31.73 -5.81
N THR A 8 -13.41 32.79 -5.19
CA THR A 8 -14.65 32.75 -4.40
C THR A 8 -15.90 32.60 -5.30
N LEU A 9 -15.83 33.11 -6.53
CA LEU A 9 -16.95 33.01 -7.47
C LEU A 9 -17.05 31.63 -8.12
N ILE A 10 -15.93 30.97 -8.38
CA ILE A 10 -15.89 29.60 -8.93
C ILE A 10 -16.39 28.58 -7.91
N PHE A 11 -16.10 28.76 -6.61
CA PHE A 11 -16.62 27.89 -5.56
C PHE A 11 -18.11 28.09 -5.29
N LEU A 12 -18.64 29.30 -5.49
CA LEU A 12 -20.07 29.60 -5.32
C LEU A 12 -20.93 29.14 -6.51
N THR A 13 -20.37 29.05 -7.72
CA THR A 13 -21.12 28.60 -8.92
C THR A 13 -21.18 27.08 -9.02
N LEU A 14 -20.26 26.34 -8.40
CA LEU A 14 -20.33 24.87 -8.31
C LEU A 14 -21.32 24.37 -7.24
N GLY A 15 -21.70 25.22 -6.28
CA GLY A 15 -22.64 24.88 -5.20
C GLY A 15 -24.14 25.00 -5.53
N PHE A 16 -24.52 25.49 -6.73
CA PHE A 16 -25.93 25.86 -7.01
C PHE A 16 -26.63 25.07 -8.14
N GLN A 17 -26.04 23.97 -8.64
CA GLN A 17 -26.65 23.16 -9.71
C GLN A 17 -27.11 21.76 -9.29
N VAL A 18 -27.30 21.51 -7.98
CA VAL A 18 -27.85 20.22 -7.51
C VAL A 18 -29.22 20.43 -6.90
N THR A 19 -30.20 20.76 -7.75
CA THR A 19 -31.63 20.57 -7.42
C THR A 19 -32.39 20.29 -8.71
N PHE A 20 -33.17 19.22 -8.67
CA PHE A 20 -34.16 18.70 -9.63
C PHE A 20 -33.69 17.57 -10.56
N ALA A 21 -33.98 16.35 -10.14
CA ALA A 21 -34.79 15.40 -10.89
C ALA A 21 -35.16 14.21 -10.00
N GLN A 22 -36.45 14.14 -9.63
CA GLN A 22 -37.13 12.92 -9.22
C GLN A 22 -37.71 12.29 -10.48
N GLU A 23 -37.61 10.96 -10.63
CA GLU A 23 -38.74 10.04 -10.82
C GLU A 23 -38.24 8.58 -11.06
N GLU A 24 -39.02 7.66 -10.55
CA GLU A 24 -38.88 6.25 -10.29
C GLU A 24 -38.69 5.34 -11.50
N GLU A 25 -37.98 4.19 -11.34
CA GLU A 25 -38.55 2.84 -11.47
C GLU A 25 -37.54 1.73 -11.06
N GLU A 26 -38.10 0.73 -10.38
CA GLU A 26 -37.42 -0.43 -9.77
C GLU A 26 -36.76 -1.38 -10.78
N LYS A 27 -35.59 -1.96 -10.43
CA LYS A 27 -35.34 -3.40 -10.39
C LYS A 27 -33.89 -3.80 -10.05
N ASP A 28 -33.85 -4.61 -9.06
CA ASP A 28 -33.21 -5.92 -8.82
C ASP A 28 -31.78 -6.00 -8.30
N LEU A 29 -31.66 -6.86 -7.28
CA LEU A 29 -30.60 -7.07 -6.32
C LEU A 29 -29.38 -7.76 -6.93
N GLY A 30 -28.22 -7.09 -6.90
CA GLY A 30 -26.91 -7.70 -7.06
C GLY A 30 -26.14 -7.63 -5.74
N THR A 31 -25.65 -8.76 -5.29
CA THR A 31 -24.76 -8.87 -4.11
C THR A 31 -23.37 -8.35 -4.43
N GLU A 32 -22.98 -7.22 -3.88
CA GLU A 32 -21.58 -6.75 -3.90
C GLU A 32 -20.81 -7.22 -2.67
N THR A 33 -19.62 -7.76 -2.91
CA THR A 33 -18.65 -8.09 -1.86
C THR A 33 -17.85 -6.84 -1.50
N VAL A 34 -18.05 -6.35 -0.29
CA VAL A 34 -17.26 -5.24 0.25
C VAL A 34 -15.86 -5.75 0.63
N THR A 35 -14.85 -5.34 -0.13
CA THR A 35 -13.45 -5.55 0.26
C THR A 35 -13.03 -4.40 1.16
N VAL A 36 -12.97 -4.66 2.47
CA VAL A 36 -12.39 -3.72 3.42
C VAL A 36 -10.86 -3.75 3.26
N THR A 37 -10.31 -2.84 2.49
CA THR A 37 -8.86 -2.63 2.43
C THR A 37 -8.44 -1.78 3.62
N LYS A 38 -7.97 -2.43 4.68
CA LYS A 38 -7.22 -1.75 5.74
C LYS A 38 -5.88 -1.34 5.15
N ALA A 39 -5.55 -0.07 5.19
CA ALA A 39 -4.20 0.38 4.87
C ALA A 39 -3.26 -0.23 5.91
N TYR A 40 -2.54 -1.26 5.51
CA TYR A 40 -1.57 -1.96 6.33
C TYR A 40 -0.19 -1.53 5.88
N THR A 41 0.52 -0.87 6.77
CA THR A 41 1.95 -0.62 6.59
C THR A 41 2.70 -1.79 7.21
N PRO A 42 3.30 -2.68 6.40
CA PRO A 42 4.04 -3.79 6.96
C PRO A 42 5.30 -3.26 7.65
N THR A 43 5.37 -3.41 8.95
CA THR A 43 6.66 -3.46 9.64
C THR A 43 7.35 -4.77 9.26
N VAL A 44 8.68 -4.83 9.38
CA VAL A 44 9.46 -6.03 9.02
C VAL A 44 9.00 -7.28 9.78
N SER A 45 8.34 -7.12 10.94
CA SER A 45 7.73 -8.19 11.73
C SER A 45 6.35 -8.64 11.26
N ASP A 46 5.66 -7.86 10.42
CA ASP A 46 4.26 -8.08 10.06
C ASP A 46 4.05 -8.30 8.56
N ALA A 47 5.05 -8.78 7.84
CA ALA A 47 4.95 -9.09 6.42
C ALA A 47 4.07 -10.33 6.17
N PHE A 48 2.80 -10.26 6.58
CA PHE A 48 1.79 -11.21 6.12
C PHE A 48 1.20 -10.70 4.81
N LYS A 49 1.55 -11.37 3.73
CA LYS A 49 0.97 -11.07 2.42
C LYS A 49 -0.54 -11.30 2.48
N ILE A 50 -1.31 -10.25 2.22
CA ILE A 50 -2.74 -10.41 1.93
C ILE A 50 -2.82 -11.31 0.70
N LYS A 51 -3.53 -12.44 0.81
CA LYS A 51 -3.84 -13.32 -0.32
C LYS A 51 -4.59 -12.52 -1.37
N SER A 52 -3.91 -11.93 -2.33
CA SER A 52 -4.54 -11.48 -3.55
C SER A 52 -4.50 -12.65 -4.52
N VAL A 53 -5.59 -13.40 -4.59
CA VAL A 53 -5.83 -14.23 -5.76
C VAL A 53 -5.85 -13.29 -6.96
N PRO A 54 -5.24 -13.63 -8.11
CA PRO A 54 -5.38 -12.82 -9.31
C PRO A 54 -6.84 -12.45 -9.49
N ASN A 55 -7.14 -11.15 -9.62
CA ASN A 55 -8.52 -10.72 -9.75
C ASN A 55 -9.06 -11.22 -11.10
N MET A 56 -9.75 -12.36 -11.05
CA MET A 56 -10.35 -13.00 -12.23
C MET A 56 -11.76 -12.48 -12.51
N ASN A 57 -12.22 -11.51 -11.70
CA ASN A 57 -13.51 -10.88 -11.90
C ASN A 57 -13.46 -9.85 -13.04
N ASP A 58 -13.16 -10.32 -14.25
CA ASP A 58 -13.69 -9.74 -15.46
C ASP A 58 -15.12 -10.28 -15.58
N SER A 59 -15.97 -9.96 -14.61
CA SER A 59 -17.31 -10.53 -14.54
C SER A 59 -18.21 -9.87 -15.56
N ILE A 60 -18.27 -10.49 -16.72
CA ILE A 60 -19.47 -10.40 -17.54
C ILE A 60 -20.55 -11.13 -16.76
N VAL A 61 -21.58 -10.42 -16.34
CA VAL A 61 -22.80 -11.03 -15.84
C VAL A 61 -23.45 -11.76 -17.03
N LEU A 62 -23.18 -13.04 -17.16
CA LEU A 62 -23.86 -13.88 -18.13
C LEU A 62 -25.35 -13.88 -17.79
N GLN A 63 -26.15 -13.17 -18.57
CA GLN A 63 -27.59 -13.36 -18.53
C GLN A 63 -27.90 -14.82 -18.82
N LYS A 64 -28.47 -15.53 -17.83
CA LYS A 64 -28.92 -16.90 -18.00
C LYS A 64 -29.93 -16.92 -19.15
N LYS A 65 -29.57 -17.53 -20.29
CA LYS A 65 -30.51 -17.84 -21.33
C LYS A 65 -31.61 -18.71 -20.74
N PRO A 66 -32.90 -18.36 -20.89
CA PRO A 66 -33.98 -19.23 -20.46
C PRO A 66 -33.94 -20.52 -21.25
N ILE A 67 -33.59 -21.61 -20.59
CA ILE A 67 -33.68 -22.95 -21.23
C ILE A 67 -35.11 -23.42 -21.07
N ASN A 68 -35.85 -23.38 -22.15
CA ASN A 68 -37.18 -24.00 -22.19
C ASN A 68 -37.04 -25.49 -22.33
N TYR A 69 -37.30 -26.24 -21.27
CA TYR A 69 -37.40 -27.70 -21.33
C TYR A 69 -38.80 -28.06 -21.78
N SER A 70 -38.91 -28.72 -22.93
CA SER A 70 -40.11 -29.43 -23.28
C SER A 70 -40.03 -30.83 -22.68
N ILE A 71 -40.82 -31.09 -21.64
CA ILE A 71 -40.91 -32.43 -21.06
C ILE A 71 -41.92 -33.23 -21.90
N PHE A 72 -41.41 -34.18 -22.69
CA PHE A 72 -42.25 -35.20 -23.28
C PHE A 72 -42.50 -36.28 -22.24
N SER A 73 -43.70 -36.33 -21.68
CA SER A 73 -44.10 -37.45 -20.84
C SER A 73 -44.49 -38.64 -21.70
N VAL A 74 -43.62 -39.64 -21.76
CA VAL A 74 -43.97 -40.95 -22.26
C VAL A 74 -44.48 -41.77 -21.09
N PRO A 75 -45.73 -42.23 -21.05
CA PRO A 75 -46.21 -43.04 -19.94
C PRO A 75 -45.57 -44.43 -20.06
N VAL A 76 -44.51 -44.67 -19.31
CA VAL A 76 -43.95 -46.02 -19.14
C VAL A 76 -44.60 -46.59 -17.87
N ALA A 77 -45.44 -47.61 -18.02
CA ALA A 77 -45.96 -48.37 -16.90
C ALA A 77 -44.81 -49.15 -16.23
N SER A 78 -44.21 -48.57 -15.19
CA SER A 78 -43.22 -49.26 -14.39
C SER A 78 -43.93 -50.11 -13.32
N THR A 79 -43.74 -51.41 -13.36
CA THR A 79 -44.22 -52.35 -12.35
C THR A 79 -43.32 -52.38 -11.11
N PHE A 80 -42.32 -51.53 -11.00
CA PHE A 80 -41.47 -51.40 -9.82
C PHE A 80 -41.96 -50.23 -8.96
N THR A 81 -42.40 -50.50 -7.75
CA THR A 81 -42.54 -49.51 -6.73
C THR A 81 -41.13 -49.06 -6.27
N PRO A 82 -40.72 -47.82 -6.53
CA PRO A 82 -39.43 -47.39 -6.03
C PRO A 82 -39.47 -47.35 -4.48
N SER A 83 -38.49 -48.04 -3.87
CA SER A 83 -38.27 -47.89 -2.43
C SER A 83 -38.05 -46.40 -2.12
N LYS A 84 -38.87 -45.82 -1.24
CA LYS A 84 -38.63 -44.48 -0.75
C LYS A 84 -37.24 -44.44 -0.11
N GLY A 85 -36.30 -43.81 -0.78
CA GLY A 85 -35.03 -43.50 -0.19
C GLY A 85 -35.27 -42.66 1.08
N THR A 86 -34.81 -43.13 2.19
CA THR A 86 -34.76 -42.34 3.41
C THR A 86 -33.74 -41.21 3.18
N ALA A 87 -34.22 -39.96 3.13
CA ALA A 87 -33.33 -38.83 3.06
C ALA A 87 -32.40 -38.86 4.28
N SER A 88 -31.11 -39.07 4.05
CA SER A 88 -30.08 -38.88 5.07
C SER A 88 -30.19 -37.45 5.54
N LYS A 89 -30.53 -37.24 6.81
CA LYS A 89 -30.42 -35.92 7.43
C LYS A 89 -28.93 -35.60 7.50
N VAL A 90 -28.47 -34.71 6.61
CA VAL A 90 -27.18 -34.07 6.81
C VAL A 90 -27.34 -33.18 8.03
N GLU A 91 -26.66 -33.51 9.12
CA GLU A 91 -26.55 -32.62 10.27
C GLU A 91 -25.87 -31.34 9.79
N LYS A 92 -26.65 -30.26 9.74
CA LYS A 92 -26.09 -28.93 9.45
C LYS A 92 -25.26 -28.59 10.69
N LEU A 93 -23.95 -28.43 10.48
CA LEU A 93 -23.09 -27.82 11.50
C LEU A 93 -23.69 -26.48 11.91
N PRO A 94 -23.69 -26.14 13.19
CA PRO A 94 -24.14 -24.83 13.65
C PRO A 94 -23.30 -23.76 12.91
N PRO A 95 -23.92 -22.63 12.51
CA PRO A 95 -23.17 -21.55 11.87
C PRO A 95 -22.05 -21.08 12.84
N PRO A 96 -20.87 -20.72 12.34
CA PRO A 96 -19.80 -20.23 13.18
C PRO A 96 -20.26 -18.95 13.90
N VAL A 97 -19.93 -18.83 15.17
CA VAL A 97 -20.18 -17.60 15.94
C VAL A 97 -19.22 -16.53 15.43
N LEU A 98 -19.78 -15.44 14.92
CA LEU A 98 -19.02 -14.30 14.43
C LEU A 98 -19.01 -13.24 15.52
N TYR A 99 -17.83 -12.82 15.94
CA TYR A 99 -17.64 -11.73 16.90
C TYR A 99 -17.30 -10.45 16.15
N ASN A 100 -17.85 -9.34 16.62
CA ASN A 100 -17.63 -8.00 16.02
C ASN A 100 -16.40 -7.29 16.59
N SER A 101 -15.78 -7.83 17.63
CA SER A 101 -14.68 -7.19 18.33
C SER A 101 -13.60 -8.20 18.72
N TYR A 102 -12.36 -7.72 18.78
CA TYR A 102 -11.27 -8.48 19.37
C TYR A 102 -10.24 -7.58 20.05
N ALA A 103 -9.54 -8.15 21.04
CA ALA A 103 -8.34 -7.59 21.62
C ALA A 103 -7.23 -8.62 21.55
N SER A 104 -6.04 -8.22 21.14
CA SER A 104 -4.86 -9.07 21.06
C SER A 104 -3.70 -8.41 21.78
N LEU A 105 -3.03 -9.17 22.65
CA LEU A 105 -1.85 -8.72 23.37
C LEU A 105 -0.75 -9.77 23.23
N GLY A 106 0.47 -9.30 23.01
CA GLY A 106 1.65 -10.14 22.88
C GLY A 106 2.89 -9.49 23.45
N ALA A 107 3.82 -10.31 23.91
CA ALA A 107 5.14 -9.86 24.36
C ALA A 107 6.21 -10.84 23.89
N GLY A 108 7.43 -10.35 23.68
CA GLY A 108 8.48 -11.14 23.07
C GLY A 108 9.90 -10.71 23.43
N LEU A 109 10.84 -11.31 22.73
CA LEU A 109 12.26 -10.96 22.81
C LEU A 109 12.45 -9.48 22.46
N TYR A 110 13.59 -8.91 22.84
CA TYR A 110 13.93 -7.49 22.65
C TYR A 110 12.93 -6.52 23.31
N GLY A 111 12.15 -7.02 24.29
CA GLY A 111 11.09 -6.22 24.93
C GLY A 111 9.97 -5.84 23.96
N ASN A 112 9.77 -6.62 22.90
CA ASN A 112 8.68 -6.41 21.94
C ASN A 112 7.33 -6.51 22.63
N VAL A 113 6.46 -5.54 22.37
CA VAL A 113 5.06 -5.52 22.83
C VAL A 113 4.17 -5.29 21.61
N LEU A 114 3.17 -6.15 21.47
CA LEU A 114 2.10 -6.04 20.48
C LEU A 114 0.79 -5.79 21.22
N GLY A 115 0.05 -4.76 20.81
CA GLY A 115 -1.30 -4.47 21.28
C GLY A 115 -2.22 -4.18 20.10
N GLU A 116 -3.30 -4.94 19.95
CA GLU A 116 -4.30 -4.73 18.93
C GLU A 116 -5.69 -4.72 19.57
N PHE A 117 -6.51 -3.80 19.16
CA PHE A 117 -7.91 -3.75 19.50
C PHE A 117 -8.72 -3.35 18.28
N TYR A 118 -9.81 -4.04 18.05
CA TYR A 118 -10.76 -3.69 17.00
C TYR A 118 -12.18 -3.94 17.48
N THR A 119 -13.07 -3.02 17.17
CA THR A 119 -14.50 -3.19 17.37
C THR A 119 -15.27 -2.59 16.21
N SER A 120 -16.27 -3.32 15.74
CA SER A 120 -17.24 -2.87 14.74
C SER A 120 -18.62 -2.96 15.33
N ARG A 121 -19.30 -1.83 15.45
CA ARG A 121 -20.65 -1.76 16.01
C ARG A 121 -21.65 -1.35 14.96
N THR A 122 -22.58 -2.25 14.65
CA THR A 122 -23.76 -1.91 13.86
C THR A 122 -24.74 -1.15 14.75
N ILE A 123 -24.91 0.16 14.52
CA ILE A 123 -25.82 1.03 15.27
C ILE A 123 -27.26 0.75 14.84
N ASN A 124 -27.46 0.71 13.52
CA ASN A 124 -28.70 0.36 12.85
C ASN A 124 -28.39 -0.57 11.69
N ARG A 125 -29.42 -1.06 11.00
CA ARG A 125 -29.27 -1.96 9.85
C ARG A 125 -28.29 -1.41 8.78
N ASP A 126 -28.23 -0.11 8.65
CA ASP A 126 -27.55 0.61 7.57
C ASP A 126 -26.39 1.49 8.09
N GLU A 127 -26.05 1.41 9.39
CA GLU A 127 -25.05 2.25 10.03
C GLU A 127 -24.04 1.44 10.81
N ASN A 128 -22.76 1.63 10.52
CA ASN A 128 -21.65 1.01 11.21
C ASN A 128 -20.69 2.05 11.79
N PHE A 129 -20.14 1.72 12.94
CA PHE A 129 -19.08 2.48 13.58
C PHE A 129 -17.95 1.53 13.95
N ASP A 130 -16.74 1.85 13.52
CA ASP A 130 -15.55 1.03 13.75
C ASP A 130 -14.49 1.80 14.51
N ILE A 131 -13.77 1.13 15.40
CA ILE A 131 -12.57 1.63 16.07
C ILE A 131 -11.48 0.59 15.94
N GLY A 132 -10.30 1.03 15.54
CA GLY A 132 -9.08 0.24 15.47
C GLY A 132 -7.97 0.88 16.28
N PHE A 133 -7.23 0.09 17.03
CA PHE A 133 -6.02 0.48 17.73
C PHE A 133 -4.93 -0.56 17.45
N ASN A 134 -3.74 -0.10 17.10
CA ASN A 134 -2.56 -0.94 16.92
C ASN A 134 -1.38 -0.31 17.63
N HIS A 135 -0.59 -1.13 18.31
CA HIS A 135 0.67 -0.75 18.93
C HIS A 135 1.69 -1.85 18.74
N LEU A 136 2.86 -1.49 18.25
CA LEU A 136 4.04 -2.34 18.19
C LEU A 136 5.23 -1.55 18.71
N SER A 137 5.98 -2.14 19.63
CA SER A 137 7.18 -1.52 20.16
C SER A 137 8.28 -2.53 20.41
N SER A 138 9.53 -2.06 20.42
CA SER A 138 10.72 -2.80 20.78
C SER A 138 11.66 -1.93 21.59
N ARG A 139 12.40 -2.54 22.51
CA ARG A 139 13.46 -1.87 23.27
C ARG A 139 14.82 -1.90 22.56
N GLY A 140 14.84 -2.30 21.30
CA GLY A 140 16.06 -2.39 20.51
C GLY A 140 16.81 -3.70 20.77
N GLY A 141 18.14 -3.65 20.74
CA GLY A 141 19.02 -4.80 20.96
C GLY A 141 19.55 -5.42 19.67
N ILE A 142 19.70 -4.61 18.64
CA ILE A 142 20.39 -4.99 17.40
C ILE A 142 21.89 -5.14 17.70
N ASN A 143 22.47 -6.27 17.29
CA ASN A 143 23.88 -6.54 17.52
C ASN A 143 24.77 -5.60 16.69
N GLY A 144 25.81 -5.04 17.33
CA GLY A 144 26.81 -4.20 16.66
C GLY A 144 26.38 -2.75 16.45
N VAL A 145 25.22 -2.34 16.96
CA VAL A 145 24.76 -0.96 16.95
C VAL A 145 25.26 -0.24 18.20
N GLU A 146 25.76 0.98 18.01
CA GLU A 146 26.35 1.80 19.10
C GLU A 146 25.37 2.81 19.67
N LEU A 147 24.39 3.25 18.88
CA LEU A 147 23.32 4.17 19.28
C LEU A 147 22.05 3.41 19.69
N ASN A 148 21.09 4.13 20.26
CA ASN A 148 19.82 3.56 20.69
C ASN A 148 18.96 3.16 19.47
N ASP A 149 18.46 1.94 19.45
CA ASP A 149 17.69 1.31 18.36
C ASP A 149 16.25 0.96 18.78
N THR A 150 15.74 1.59 19.85
CA THR A 150 14.33 1.44 20.27
C THR A 150 13.38 2.01 19.21
N PHE A 151 12.23 1.37 19.04
CA PHE A 151 11.17 1.92 18.21
C PHE A 151 9.79 1.63 18.77
N TYR A 152 8.82 2.44 18.40
CA TYR A 152 7.40 2.09 18.48
C TYR A 152 6.58 2.76 17.39
N ASP A 153 5.47 2.09 17.06
CA ASP A 153 4.44 2.59 16.18
C ASP A 153 3.08 2.38 16.85
N THR A 154 2.33 3.45 16.99
CA THR A 154 1.00 3.43 17.62
C THR A 154 0.02 4.13 16.70
N ARG A 155 -1.05 3.42 16.33
CA ARG A 155 -2.09 3.92 15.44
C ARG A 155 -3.48 3.74 16.04
N LEU A 156 -4.30 4.77 15.94
CA LEU A 156 -5.71 4.80 16.29
C LEU A 156 -6.53 5.23 15.08
N ASP A 157 -7.50 4.42 14.70
CA ASP A 157 -8.43 4.71 13.61
C ASP A 157 -9.86 4.65 14.14
N ALA A 158 -10.72 5.55 13.65
CA ALA A 158 -12.16 5.47 13.87
C ALA A 158 -12.88 5.81 12.57
N SER A 159 -13.96 5.08 12.28
CA SER A 159 -14.77 5.33 11.10
C SER A 159 -16.25 5.18 11.38
N TYR A 160 -17.04 5.93 10.65
CA TYR A 160 -18.49 5.82 10.59
C TYR A 160 -18.93 5.71 9.14
N ALA A 161 -19.79 4.76 8.86
CA ALA A 161 -20.37 4.55 7.54
C ALA A 161 -21.89 4.38 7.64
N LYS A 162 -22.59 4.98 6.69
CA LYS A 162 -24.04 4.84 6.52
C LYS A 162 -24.35 4.46 5.09
N ARG A 163 -25.10 3.37 4.92
CA ARG A 163 -25.51 2.84 3.64
C ARG A 163 -27.01 2.85 3.51
N ASP A 164 -27.53 3.83 2.80
CA ASP A 164 -28.92 3.86 2.35
C ASP A 164 -29.05 3.11 1.00
N ARG A 165 -30.27 3.03 0.45
CA ARG A 165 -30.55 2.31 -0.79
C ARG A 165 -29.73 2.84 -1.97
N ASP A 166 -29.66 4.16 -2.12
CA ASP A 166 -29.11 4.84 -3.30
C ASP A 166 -27.87 5.67 -2.95
N LEU A 167 -27.51 5.72 -1.66
CA LEU A 167 -26.45 6.56 -1.14
C LEU A 167 -25.65 5.81 -0.06
N ASP A 168 -24.36 5.70 -0.27
CA ASP A 168 -23.38 5.20 0.70
C ASP A 168 -22.40 6.34 1.01
N TRP A 169 -22.26 6.68 2.28
CA TRP A 169 -21.29 7.68 2.70
C TRP A 169 -20.61 7.29 4.00
N GLY A 170 -19.41 7.78 4.18
CA GLY A 170 -18.65 7.53 5.40
C GLY A 170 -17.62 8.59 5.65
N ALA A 171 -17.19 8.65 6.91
CA ALA A 171 -16.09 9.48 7.35
C ALA A 171 -15.16 8.67 8.25
N ALA A 172 -13.86 8.95 8.19
CA ALA A 172 -12.86 8.31 9.03
C ALA A 172 -11.84 9.32 9.53
N ILE A 173 -11.28 9.02 10.70
CA ILE A 173 -10.16 9.72 11.30
C ILE A 173 -9.08 8.71 11.66
N GLY A 174 -7.83 9.05 11.38
CA GLY A 174 -6.64 8.27 11.74
C GLY A 174 -5.64 9.13 12.48
N LEU A 175 -5.03 8.59 13.52
CA LEU A 175 -3.94 9.21 14.28
C LEU A 175 -2.81 8.19 14.38
N GLN A 176 -1.57 8.62 14.14
CA GLN A 176 -0.39 7.76 14.28
C GLN A 176 0.73 8.51 14.97
N HIS A 177 1.43 7.81 15.84
CA HIS A 177 2.67 8.26 16.44
C HIS A 177 3.71 7.16 16.30
N GLN A 178 4.82 7.51 15.66
CA GLN A 178 5.96 6.63 15.44
C GLN A 178 7.20 7.23 16.09
N LEU A 179 7.99 6.39 16.73
CA LEU A 179 9.33 6.72 17.21
C LEU A 179 10.32 5.76 16.55
N TYR A 180 11.33 6.32 15.94
CA TYR A 180 12.49 5.61 15.41
C TYR A 180 13.76 6.38 15.81
N ASN A 181 14.90 5.71 15.66
CA ASN A 181 16.19 6.32 15.94
C ASN A 181 17.10 6.22 14.71
N TRP A 182 17.89 7.26 14.46
CA TRP A 182 18.95 7.25 13.45
C TRP A 182 20.20 6.53 14.00
N TYR A 183 20.07 5.22 14.24
CA TYR A 183 21.12 4.41 14.88
C TYR A 183 22.20 3.90 13.91
N GLY A 184 22.04 4.12 12.61
CA GLY A 184 22.84 3.51 11.54
C GLY A 184 24.18 4.20 11.29
N ASN A 185 24.95 4.52 12.33
CA ASN A 185 26.33 4.99 12.18
C ASN A 185 27.27 3.85 11.77
N GLU A 186 28.39 4.21 11.11
CA GLU A 186 29.44 3.25 10.80
C GLU A 186 30.20 2.90 12.11
N PRO A 187 30.25 1.62 12.51
CA PRO A 187 30.83 1.22 13.77
C PRO A 187 32.31 1.58 13.90
N GLY A 188 32.69 2.13 15.05
CA GLY A 188 34.10 2.47 15.38
C GLY A 188 34.64 3.73 14.71
N VAL A 189 33.82 4.49 13.99
CA VAL A 189 34.21 5.79 13.39
C VAL A 189 34.19 6.90 14.43
N PHE A 190 33.21 6.89 15.32
CA PHE A 190 33.03 7.91 16.34
C PHE A 190 33.56 7.46 17.70
N SER A 191 34.12 8.39 18.46
CA SER A 191 34.52 8.12 19.84
C SER A 191 33.30 7.98 20.76
N ALA A 192 33.43 7.33 21.92
CA ALA A 192 32.35 7.19 22.88
C ALA A 192 31.77 8.54 23.35
N THR A 193 32.58 9.60 23.38
CA THR A 193 32.14 10.95 23.77
C THR A 193 31.30 11.59 22.66
N GLU A 194 31.64 11.36 21.41
CA GLU A 194 30.85 11.84 20.27
C GLU A 194 29.51 11.10 20.19
N LEU A 195 29.53 9.77 20.35
CA LEU A 195 28.31 8.97 20.37
C LEU A 195 27.34 9.37 21.49
N ASP A 196 27.86 9.68 22.70
CA ASP A 196 27.04 10.14 23.84
C ASP A 196 26.42 11.53 23.61
N GLY A 197 26.95 12.28 22.65
CA GLY A 197 26.42 13.60 22.25
C GLY A 197 25.37 13.58 21.15
N ILE A 198 25.15 12.43 20.48
CA ILE A 198 24.22 12.33 19.36
C ILE A 198 22.79 12.15 19.87
N ASP A 199 21.88 13.06 19.48
CA ASP A 199 20.43 12.89 19.68
C ASP A 199 19.82 12.17 18.46
N GLU A 200 19.90 10.84 18.47
CA GLU A 200 19.45 9.97 17.36
C GLU A 200 17.92 9.85 17.27
N ARG A 201 17.17 10.43 18.21
CA ARG A 201 15.74 10.20 18.37
C ARG A 201 14.90 10.98 17.37
N GLN A 202 14.01 10.29 16.65
CA GLN A 202 13.02 10.90 15.77
C GLN A 202 11.61 10.44 16.14
N ASN A 203 10.68 11.41 16.17
CA ASN A 203 9.27 11.15 16.35
C ASN A 203 8.47 11.70 15.16
N TYR A 204 7.59 10.88 14.64
CA TYR A 204 6.65 11.25 13.58
C TYR A 204 5.22 11.22 14.09
N TYR A 205 4.44 12.20 13.68
CA TYR A 205 3.03 12.33 14.04
C TYR A 205 2.20 12.50 12.78
N MET A 206 1.13 11.74 12.66
CA MET A 206 0.19 11.83 11.57
C MET A 206 -1.24 11.98 12.09
N GLY A 207 -1.97 12.93 11.51
CA GLY A 207 -3.42 13.07 11.65
C GLY A 207 -4.06 13.07 10.27
N GLU A 208 -5.05 12.20 10.07
CA GLU A 208 -5.75 12.04 8.80
C GLU A 208 -7.26 12.11 9.02
N VAL A 209 -7.96 12.82 8.14
CA VAL A 209 -9.42 12.82 8.06
C VAL A 209 -9.80 12.50 6.62
N SER A 210 -10.74 11.58 6.45
CA SER A 210 -11.24 11.23 5.12
C SER A 210 -12.76 11.07 5.13
N GLY A 211 -13.36 11.27 3.96
CA GLY A 211 -14.76 11.05 3.74
C GLY A 211 -15.03 10.59 2.31
N HIS A 212 -16.04 9.77 2.15
CA HIS A 212 -16.47 9.33 0.83
C HIS A 212 -18.01 9.41 0.71
N ILE A 213 -18.45 9.53 -0.53
CA ILE A 213 -19.84 9.43 -0.92
C ILE A 213 -19.93 8.66 -2.23
N ASN A 214 -20.78 7.63 -2.26
CA ASN A 214 -21.09 6.85 -3.46
C ASN A 214 -22.58 6.95 -3.73
N VAL A 215 -22.96 7.14 -5.00
CA VAL A 215 -24.36 7.26 -5.45
C VAL A 215 -24.61 6.23 -6.56
N GLU A 216 -25.66 5.41 -6.42
CA GLU A 216 -25.90 4.31 -7.37
C GLU A 216 -26.51 4.78 -8.68
N ASP A 217 -27.68 5.35 -8.69
CA ASP A 217 -28.46 5.61 -9.91
C ASP A 217 -28.28 7.00 -10.52
N ALA A 218 -27.09 7.58 -10.44
CA ALA A 218 -26.77 8.87 -11.00
C ALA A 218 -25.56 8.83 -11.94
N TYR A 219 -25.38 9.85 -12.76
CA TYR A 219 -24.15 10.03 -13.54
C TYR A 219 -22.95 10.28 -12.64
N PHE A 220 -23.12 10.97 -11.52
CA PHE A 220 -22.15 11.09 -10.46
C PHE A 220 -22.13 9.79 -9.64
N LYS A 221 -21.00 9.11 -9.58
CA LYS A 221 -20.86 7.82 -8.90
C LYS A 221 -20.18 7.92 -7.55
N ARG A 222 -19.13 8.74 -7.46
CA ARG A 222 -18.29 8.76 -6.27
C ARG A 222 -17.59 10.10 -6.09
N ALA A 223 -17.42 10.50 -4.84
CA ALA A 223 -16.42 11.47 -4.44
C ALA A 223 -15.73 11.02 -3.15
N ASP A 224 -14.43 11.27 -3.08
CA ASP A 224 -13.58 11.02 -1.92
C ASP A 224 -12.80 12.29 -1.60
N LEU A 225 -12.74 12.63 -0.33
CA LEU A 225 -11.88 13.68 0.18
C LEU A 225 -11.00 13.10 1.29
N LYS A 226 -9.71 13.39 1.23
CA LYS A 226 -8.72 13.00 2.23
C LYS A 226 -7.84 14.20 2.55
N TYR A 227 -7.68 14.47 3.83
CA TYR A 227 -6.72 15.46 4.31
C TYR A 227 -5.81 14.81 5.34
N ARG A 228 -4.50 15.02 5.20
CA ARG A 228 -3.48 14.53 6.10
C ARG A 228 -2.55 15.66 6.53
N ARG A 229 -2.34 15.77 7.84
CA ARG A 229 -1.26 16.52 8.45
C ARG A 229 -0.20 15.55 8.96
N PHE A 230 1.01 15.68 8.49
CA PHE A 230 2.18 14.93 8.94
C PHE A 230 3.23 15.90 9.45
N PHE A 231 3.89 15.59 10.56
CA PHE A 231 4.93 16.44 11.14
C PHE A 231 5.83 15.63 12.06
N ASP A 232 7.02 16.15 12.33
CA ASP A 232 8.02 15.50 13.17
C ASP A 232 8.43 16.36 14.38
N ALA A 233 9.31 15.82 15.23
CA ALA A 233 9.81 16.49 16.42
C ALA A 233 10.93 17.51 16.13
N VAL A 234 11.43 17.58 14.89
CA VAL A 234 12.53 18.46 14.46
C VAL A 234 12.03 19.61 13.57
N SER A 235 10.79 20.06 13.82
CA SER A 235 10.16 21.23 13.21
C SER A 235 9.85 21.10 11.71
N SER A 236 9.70 19.88 11.20
CA SER A 236 9.25 19.67 9.81
C SER A 236 7.78 19.30 9.76
N GLY A 237 7.14 19.63 8.67
CA GLY A 237 5.72 19.29 8.53
C GLY A 237 5.16 19.45 7.14
N GLU A 238 4.15 18.62 6.85
CA GLU A 238 3.49 18.51 5.56
C GLU A 238 1.97 18.50 5.72
N ASN A 239 1.28 19.13 4.78
CA ASN A 239 -0.15 18.99 4.58
C ASN A 239 -0.41 18.39 3.20
N ARG A 240 -1.28 17.39 3.12
CA ARG A 240 -1.74 16.85 1.85
C ARG A 240 -3.25 16.79 1.81
N ALA A 241 -3.84 17.23 0.71
CA ALA A 241 -5.27 17.17 0.46
C ALA A 241 -5.53 16.51 -0.88
N ILE A 242 -6.31 15.43 -0.89
CA ILE A 242 -6.65 14.67 -2.10
C ILE A 242 -8.17 14.68 -2.26
N PHE A 243 -8.64 15.11 -3.41
CA PHE A 243 -10.04 15.02 -3.80
C PHE A 243 -10.14 14.21 -5.10
N ASN A 244 -10.94 13.17 -5.08
CA ASN A 244 -11.25 12.38 -6.27
C ASN A 244 -12.75 12.38 -6.50
N THR A 245 -13.18 12.44 -7.76
CA THR A 245 -14.59 12.24 -8.12
C THR A 245 -14.70 11.48 -9.43
N GLY A 246 -15.76 10.70 -9.56
CA GLY A 246 -16.02 9.86 -10.72
C GLY A 246 -17.43 10.01 -11.26
N PHE A 247 -17.53 10.02 -12.58
CA PHE A 247 -18.77 10.09 -13.32
C PHE A 247 -18.83 8.96 -14.33
N GLU A 248 -20.01 8.39 -14.53
CA GLU A 248 -20.28 7.36 -15.51
C GLU A 248 -21.47 7.76 -16.39
N PHE A 249 -21.27 7.66 -17.70
CA PHE A 249 -22.30 7.99 -18.70
C PHE A 249 -22.53 6.74 -19.57
N PRO A 250 -23.62 6.00 -19.35
CA PRO A 250 -23.97 4.85 -20.18
C PRO A 250 -24.23 5.30 -21.63
N MET A 251 -23.60 4.67 -22.59
CA MET A 251 -23.75 4.93 -24.03
C MET A 251 -24.04 3.63 -24.77
N ASN A 252 -25.27 3.18 -24.82
CA ASN A 252 -25.69 1.89 -25.40
C ASN A 252 -25.03 0.69 -24.70
N GLU A 253 -24.03 0.08 -25.37
CA GLU A 253 -23.26 -1.07 -24.87
C GLU A 253 -21.92 -0.66 -24.19
N GLU A 254 -21.62 0.63 -24.14
CA GLU A 254 -20.35 1.18 -23.69
C GLU A 254 -20.57 2.15 -22.52
N ILE A 255 -19.53 2.34 -21.72
CA ILE A 255 -19.57 3.26 -20.57
C ILE A 255 -18.48 4.29 -20.75
N LEU A 256 -18.88 5.55 -20.85
CA LEU A 256 -17.95 6.67 -20.79
C LEU A 256 -17.73 7.06 -19.32
N ASN A 257 -16.52 6.91 -18.85
CA ASN A 257 -16.11 7.32 -17.51
C ASN A 257 -15.37 8.65 -17.58
N ALA A 258 -15.55 9.48 -16.58
CA ALA A 258 -14.75 10.67 -16.36
C ALA A 258 -14.36 10.74 -14.89
N LYS A 259 -13.05 10.68 -14.59
CA LYS A 259 -12.53 10.84 -13.24
C LYS A 259 -11.81 12.17 -13.14
N VAL A 260 -11.98 12.85 -12.02
CA VAL A 260 -11.26 14.10 -11.71
C VAL A 260 -10.51 13.88 -10.40
N LYS A 261 -9.23 14.25 -10.38
CA LYS A 261 -8.37 14.20 -9.21
C LYS A 261 -7.77 15.59 -8.97
N VAL A 262 -7.80 16.04 -7.72
CA VAL A 262 -7.04 17.18 -7.25
C VAL A 262 -6.18 16.69 -6.10
N ASP A 263 -4.86 16.88 -6.17
CA ASP A 263 -3.91 16.42 -5.18
C ASP A 263 -2.95 17.57 -4.86
N TYR A 264 -3.07 18.09 -3.66
CA TYR A 264 -2.21 19.13 -3.12
C TYR A 264 -1.30 18.55 -2.05
N VAL A 265 -0.02 18.86 -2.11
CA VAL A 265 0.97 18.63 -1.06
C VAL A 265 1.77 19.91 -0.85
N GLY A 266 2.05 20.24 0.40
CA GLY A 266 2.92 21.35 0.73
C GLY A 266 3.48 21.20 2.14
N GLY A 267 4.75 21.51 2.29
CA GLY A 267 5.46 21.33 3.55
C GLY A 267 6.72 22.15 3.65
N THR A 268 7.32 22.07 4.84
CA THR A 268 8.56 22.78 5.17
C THR A 268 9.47 21.90 6.00
N PHE A 269 10.77 21.99 5.74
CA PHE A 269 11.85 21.51 6.60
C PHE A 269 12.61 22.71 7.15
N GLU A 270 12.92 22.69 8.44
CA GLU A 270 13.63 23.81 9.08
C GLU A 270 15.08 23.93 8.60
N ASN A 271 15.69 22.79 8.27
CA ASN A 271 17.09 22.72 7.87
C ASN A 271 17.24 22.56 6.36
N ALA A 272 18.36 23.08 5.85
CA ALA A 272 18.75 22.95 4.46
C ALA A 272 19.22 21.53 4.11
N ASP A 273 19.34 21.25 2.81
CA ASP A 273 19.91 20.01 2.30
C ASP A 273 21.28 19.71 2.92
N LEU A 274 21.49 18.46 3.34
CA LEU A 274 22.75 18.00 3.95
C LEU A 274 23.95 18.05 2.99
N ASN A 275 23.70 18.04 1.69
CA ASN A 275 24.74 18.19 0.66
C ASN A 275 25.09 19.67 0.42
N SER A 276 24.40 20.62 1.06
CA SER A 276 24.72 22.05 0.96
C SER A 276 25.85 22.43 1.90
N THR A 277 26.82 23.13 1.39
CA THR A 277 27.92 23.73 2.20
C THR A 277 27.56 25.08 2.80
N THR A 278 26.40 25.62 2.47
CA THR A 278 25.90 26.91 2.98
C THR A 278 24.93 26.66 4.14
N ASN A 279 24.99 27.53 5.17
CA ASN A 279 23.98 27.58 6.24
C ASN A 279 22.69 28.23 5.70
N ASP A 280 22.07 27.59 4.71
CA ASP A 280 20.88 28.15 4.06
C ASP A 280 19.62 27.94 4.90
N SER A 281 18.64 28.80 4.66
CA SER A 281 17.30 28.71 5.19
C SER A 281 16.63 27.40 4.80
N GLY A 282 15.75 26.87 5.66
CA GLY A 282 15.06 25.60 5.43
C GLY A 282 14.39 25.44 4.06
N ILE A 283 14.02 24.22 3.75
CA ILE A 283 13.42 23.83 2.48
C ILE A 283 11.90 24.00 2.57
N SER A 284 11.30 24.66 1.58
CA SER A 284 9.85 24.69 1.38
C SER A 284 9.48 24.03 0.05
N TYR A 285 8.39 23.34 0.02
CA TYR A 285 7.85 22.75 -1.20
C TYR A 285 6.33 22.83 -1.22
N GLY A 286 5.78 22.97 -2.42
CA GLY A 286 4.34 23.01 -2.64
C GLY A 286 3.98 22.56 -4.05
N ASN A 287 3.20 21.49 -4.17
CA ASN A 287 2.78 20.96 -5.47
C ASN A 287 1.27 20.79 -5.51
N LEU A 288 0.64 21.24 -6.58
CA LEU A 288 -0.78 21.02 -6.84
C LEU A 288 -0.94 20.34 -8.20
N GLN A 289 -1.66 19.24 -8.21
CA GLN A 289 -2.00 18.50 -9.43
C GLN A 289 -3.51 18.50 -9.63
N VAL A 290 -3.94 18.84 -10.83
CA VAL A 290 -5.35 18.73 -11.25
C VAL A 290 -5.39 17.81 -12.46
N GLY A 291 -5.99 16.65 -12.29
CA GLY A 291 -6.08 15.59 -13.30
C GLY A 291 -7.51 15.32 -13.74
N VAL A 292 -7.67 15.05 -15.04
CA VAL A 292 -8.94 14.53 -15.60
C VAL A 292 -8.63 13.28 -16.42
N ASN A 293 -9.34 12.20 -16.14
CA ASN A 293 -9.19 10.93 -16.84
C ASN A 293 -10.52 10.55 -17.53
N PRO A 294 -10.77 10.99 -18.76
CA PRO A 294 -11.82 10.42 -19.58
C PRO A 294 -11.40 9.04 -20.08
N SER A 295 -12.32 8.06 -19.98
CA SER A 295 -12.08 6.72 -20.51
C SER A 295 -13.36 6.05 -20.99
N LEU A 296 -13.24 5.25 -22.05
CA LEU A 296 -14.31 4.45 -22.62
C LEU A 296 -14.08 2.99 -22.27
N THR A 297 -15.04 2.40 -21.55
CA THR A 297 -15.02 0.98 -21.20
C THR A 297 -15.94 0.22 -22.13
N MET A 298 -15.38 -0.79 -22.79
CA MET A 298 -16.05 -1.69 -23.74
C MET A 298 -15.95 -3.12 -23.20
N LEU A 299 -17.09 -3.75 -22.97
CA LEU A 299 -17.21 -5.12 -22.51
C LEU A 299 -17.92 -5.94 -23.58
N ARG A 300 -17.24 -6.89 -24.21
CA ARG A 300 -17.80 -7.74 -25.26
C ARG A 300 -17.35 -9.18 -25.09
N ASP A 301 -18.28 -10.06 -24.78
CA ASP A 301 -18.03 -11.50 -24.57
C ASP A 301 -16.76 -11.77 -23.74
N ASP A 302 -15.65 -12.08 -24.42
CA ASP A 302 -14.38 -12.40 -23.81
C ASP A 302 -13.40 -11.22 -23.76
N LEU A 303 -13.76 -10.06 -24.32
CA LEU A 303 -12.92 -8.86 -24.39
C LEU A 303 -13.40 -7.79 -23.40
N SER A 304 -12.49 -7.36 -22.52
CA SER A 304 -12.63 -6.13 -21.75
C SER A 304 -11.56 -5.14 -22.21
N LEU A 305 -11.98 -3.95 -22.65
CA LEU A 305 -11.11 -2.91 -23.15
C LEU A 305 -11.47 -1.59 -22.48
N ASN A 306 -10.46 -0.92 -21.92
CA ASN A 306 -10.59 0.44 -21.41
C ASN A 306 -9.64 1.35 -22.17
N LEU A 307 -10.19 2.33 -22.87
CA LEU A 307 -9.47 3.33 -23.67
C LEU A 307 -9.58 4.67 -22.96
N GLY A 308 -8.51 5.12 -22.36
CA GLY A 308 -8.49 6.37 -21.62
C GLY A 308 -7.19 7.16 -21.83
N VAL A 309 -7.20 8.37 -21.31
CA VAL A 309 -6.07 9.27 -21.24
C VAL A 309 -6.08 10.00 -19.90
N ASN A 310 -4.91 10.18 -19.28
CA ASN A 310 -4.76 11.04 -18.11
C ASN A 310 -4.24 12.41 -18.57
N LEU A 311 -5.03 13.44 -18.36
CA LEU A 311 -4.67 14.84 -18.61
C LEU A 311 -4.39 15.46 -17.25
N VAL A 312 -3.16 15.88 -16.99
CA VAL A 312 -2.76 16.42 -15.69
C VAL A 312 -2.10 17.78 -15.86
N TYR A 313 -2.58 18.75 -15.10
CA TYR A 313 -1.94 20.04 -14.94
C TYR A 313 -1.23 20.06 -13.57
N GLY A 314 0.10 20.06 -13.59
CA GLY A 314 0.96 20.12 -12.42
C GLY A 314 1.48 21.53 -12.21
N MET A 315 1.44 22.00 -10.97
CA MET A 315 1.92 23.32 -10.56
C MET A 315 2.89 23.17 -9.39
N ASP A 316 4.09 23.70 -9.54
CA ASP A 316 5.00 23.99 -8.44
C ASP A 316 4.64 25.37 -7.88
N LEU A 317 4.21 25.41 -6.63
CA LEU A 317 3.70 26.62 -5.99
C LEU A 317 4.83 27.48 -5.41
N GLU A 318 5.99 26.89 -5.14
CA GLU A 318 7.16 27.62 -4.61
C GLU A 318 7.91 28.32 -5.74
N HIS A 319 8.14 27.65 -6.87
CA HIS A 319 8.84 28.21 -8.01
C HIS A 319 7.91 28.88 -9.02
N SER A 320 6.58 28.80 -8.83
CA SER A 320 5.57 29.33 -9.76
C SER A 320 5.68 28.75 -11.18
N GLU A 321 6.11 27.50 -11.28
CA GLU A 321 6.20 26.75 -12.53
C GLU A 321 4.97 25.87 -12.72
N SER A 322 4.59 25.65 -13.98
CA SER A 322 3.47 24.77 -14.28
C SER A 322 3.63 24.06 -15.60
N ASN A 323 3.24 22.80 -15.64
CA ASN A 323 3.36 21.96 -16.83
C ASN A 323 2.06 21.17 -17.06
N PHE A 324 1.78 20.93 -18.34
CA PHE A 324 0.66 20.09 -18.74
C PHE A 324 1.17 18.75 -19.26
N TYR A 325 0.63 17.67 -18.70
CA TYR A 325 1.02 16.30 -19.01
C TYR A 325 -0.14 15.52 -19.63
N ILE A 326 0.19 14.63 -20.55
CA ILE A 326 -0.76 13.73 -21.20
C ILE A 326 -0.20 12.32 -21.12
N TYR A 327 -0.92 11.44 -20.43
CA TYR A 327 -0.50 10.07 -20.25
C TYR A 327 -1.49 9.08 -20.86
N PRO A 328 -1.01 7.95 -21.38
CA PRO A 328 -1.88 6.85 -21.78
C PRO A 328 -2.58 6.25 -20.56
N ALA A 329 -3.81 5.78 -20.74
CA ALA A 329 -4.58 5.02 -19.75
C ALA A 329 -5.37 3.92 -20.45
N VAL A 330 -4.65 3.04 -21.17
CA VAL A 330 -5.23 1.98 -22.00
C VAL A 330 -4.95 0.64 -21.36
N THR A 331 -6.00 -0.16 -21.14
CA THR A 331 -5.88 -1.54 -20.65
C THR A 331 -6.81 -2.46 -21.43
N ALA A 332 -6.36 -3.68 -21.65
CA ALA A 332 -7.14 -4.72 -22.31
C ALA A 332 -6.97 -6.07 -21.62
N SER A 333 -8.03 -6.88 -21.61
CA SER A 333 -7.94 -8.29 -21.25
C SER A 333 -8.82 -9.11 -22.19
N TYR A 334 -8.35 -10.31 -22.56
CA TYR A 334 -9.04 -11.21 -23.46
C TYR A 334 -8.94 -12.65 -22.97
N ARG A 335 -10.08 -13.33 -22.84
CA ARG A 335 -10.14 -14.76 -22.49
C ARG A 335 -9.81 -15.59 -23.72
N LEU A 336 -8.62 -16.21 -23.71
CA LEU A 336 -8.18 -17.08 -24.79
C LEU A 336 -8.72 -18.50 -24.65
N LEU A 337 -8.73 -19.03 -23.42
CA LEU A 337 -9.20 -20.37 -23.08
C LEU A 337 -9.98 -20.30 -21.76
N ASP A 338 -11.23 -19.85 -21.81
CA ASP A 338 -12.09 -19.67 -20.64
C ASP A 338 -11.37 -18.99 -19.45
N GLU A 339 -11.35 -19.62 -18.29
CA GLU A 339 -10.65 -19.14 -17.09
C GLU A 339 -9.18 -19.61 -17.02
N SER A 340 -8.76 -20.51 -17.93
CA SER A 340 -7.43 -21.11 -17.87
C SER A 340 -6.36 -20.21 -18.46
N VAL A 341 -6.68 -19.40 -19.47
CA VAL A 341 -5.73 -18.47 -20.09
C VAL A 341 -6.43 -17.16 -20.44
N ILE A 342 -6.11 -16.14 -19.69
CA ILE A 342 -6.55 -14.77 -19.94
C ILE A 342 -5.30 -13.95 -20.28
N ALA A 343 -5.22 -13.48 -21.53
CA ALA A 343 -4.21 -12.52 -21.93
C ALA A 343 -4.62 -11.12 -21.45
N TYR A 344 -3.69 -10.35 -20.94
CA TYR A 344 -3.95 -8.99 -20.55
C TYR A 344 -2.74 -8.09 -20.85
N GLY A 345 -3.00 -6.81 -21.00
CA GLY A 345 -1.95 -5.84 -21.22
C GLY A 345 -2.46 -4.41 -21.13
N GLY A 346 -1.55 -3.48 -21.17
CA GLY A 346 -1.90 -2.08 -21.12
C GLY A 346 -0.69 -1.15 -21.24
N VAL A 347 -1.01 0.12 -21.41
CA VAL A 347 -0.05 1.21 -21.31
C VAL A 347 -0.70 2.29 -20.46
N THR A 348 -0.08 2.58 -19.32
CA THR A 348 -0.57 3.56 -18.34
C THR A 348 0.54 4.51 -17.94
N GLY A 349 0.19 5.75 -17.60
CA GLY A 349 1.13 6.71 -17.05
C GLY A 349 0.42 7.69 -16.12
N GLU A 350 1.18 8.38 -15.27
CA GLU A 350 0.67 9.35 -14.31
C GLU A 350 1.75 10.34 -13.85
N LEU A 351 1.33 11.50 -13.38
CA LEU A 351 2.17 12.37 -12.55
C LEU A 351 1.98 11.92 -11.10
N LYS A 352 2.99 11.21 -10.56
CA LYS A 352 2.95 10.69 -9.20
C LYS A 352 3.32 11.79 -8.21
N GLN A 353 2.42 12.11 -7.31
CA GLN A 353 2.67 13.05 -6.22
C GLN A 353 3.48 12.35 -5.12
N ASN A 354 4.70 12.81 -4.89
CA ASN A 354 5.54 12.40 -3.77
C ASN A 354 5.24 13.25 -2.54
N SER A 355 5.49 12.72 -1.34
CA SER A 355 5.26 13.42 -0.08
C SER A 355 6.24 12.97 1.01
N TYR A 356 6.48 13.82 1.99
CA TYR A 356 7.34 13.49 3.14
C TYR A 356 6.85 12.24 3.87
N TYR A 357 5.55 12.16 4.12
CA TYR A 357 4.94 10.98 4.73
C TYR A 357 5.23 9.69 3.93
N ASP A 358 5.06 9.74 2.61
CA ASP A 358 5.27 8.55 1.76
C ASP A 358 6.75 8.12 1.77
N PHE A 359 7.69 9.08 1.87
CA PHE A 359 9.12 8.78 2.01
C PHE A 359 9.47 8.18 3.39
N VAL A 360 8.89 8.70 4.48
CA VAL A 360 9.08 8.12 5.82
C VAL A 360 8.52 6.69 5.90
N GLU A 361 7.36 6.44 5.27
CA GLU A 361 6.79 5.08 5.20
C GLU A 361 7.68 4.11 4.38
N GLY A 362 8.36 4.61 3.35
CA GLY A 362 9.32 3.83 2.55
C GLY A 362 10.62 3.56 3.30
N ASN A 363 11.14 4.59 3.96
CA ASN A 363 12.34 4.53 4.78
C ASN A 363 12.20 5.48 5.98
N THR A 364 11.99 4.94 7.17
CA THR A 364 11.81 5.72 8.41
C THR A 364 13.06 6.51 8.85
N PHE A 365 14.20 6.22 8.25
CA PHE A 365 15.49 6.85 8.57
C PHE A 365 15.85 8.02 7.64
N VAL A 366 14.90 8.52 6.86
CA VAL A 366 15.13 9.74 6.06
C VAL A 366 15.41 10.94 6.96
N SER A 367 16.28 11.82 6.49
CA SER A 367 16.53 13.10 7.16
C SER A 367 15.38 14.08 6.88
N PRO A 368 15.09 14.99 7.81
CA PRO A 368 14.11 16.05 7.59
C PRO A 368 14.71 17.20 6.76
N THR A 369 15.28 16.88 5.60
CA THR A 369 15.98 17.82 4.71
C THR A 369 15.77 17.42 3.23
N LEU A 370 14.61 16.81 2.94
CA LEU A 370 14.32 16.26 1.63
C LEU A 370 13.88 17.33 0.64
N THR A 371 14.38 17.26 -0.58
CA THR A 371 13.76 17.95 -1.72
C THR A 371 12.62 17.08 -2.25
N ILE A 372 11.39 17.58 -2.21
CA ILE A 372 10.21 16.82 -2.62
C ILE A 372 9.65 17.36 -3.92
N ALA A 373 9.66 16.53 -4.95
CA ALA A 373 9.16 16.84 -6.28
C ALA A 373 8.35 15.67 -6.84
N PRO A 374 7.38 15.89 -7.72
CA PRO A 374 6.61 14.82 -8.35
C PRO A 374 7.46 14.00 -9.31
N THR A 375 7.09 12.73 -9.50
CA THR A 375 7.68 11.83 -10.49
C THR A 375 6.80 11.80 -11.74
N ASP A 376 7.36 12.07 -12.89
CA ASP A 376 6.69 11.94 -14.18
C ASP A 376 6.82 10.49 -14.67
N SER A 377 5.84 9.65 -14.33
CA SER A 377 5.73 8.27 -14.83
C SER A 377 5.12 8.30 -16.23
N GLN A 378 5.97 8.50 -17.24
CA GLN A 378 5.57 8.73 -18.62
C GLN A 378 4.72 7.60 -19.18
N TYR A 379 5.17 6.37 -18.97
CA TYR A 379 4.41 5.18 -19.29
C TYR A 379 4.94 3.94 -18.54
N ASN A 380 4.00 3.00 -18.33
CA ASN A 380 4.27 1.62 -17.97
C ASN A 380 3.50 0.74 -18.95
N ALA A 381 4.21 0.15 -19.90
CA ALA A 381 3.68 -0.78 -20.87
C ALA A 381 3.88 -2.21 -20.35
N TYR A 382 2.82 -3.02 -20.34
CA TYR A 382 2.91 -4.40 -19.86
C TYR A 382 2.03 -5.33 -20.66
N VAL A 383 2.44 -6.60 -20.68
CA VAL A 383 1.68 -7.72 -21.24
C VAL A 383 1.85 -8.94 -20.33
N GLY A 384 0.80 -9.72 -20.17
CA GLY A 384 0.84 -10.88 -19.31
C GLY A 384 -0.26 -11.89 -19.62
N PHE A 385 -0.12 -13.03 -18.94
CA PHE A 385 -1.10 -14.12 -18.95
C PHE A 385 -1.42 -14.48 -17.49
N LYS A 386 -2.70 -14.63 -17.19
CA LYS A 386 -3.19 -15.10 -15.90
C LYS A 386 -4.29 -16.13 -16.09
N GLY A 387 -4.50 -16.98 -15.11
CA GLY A 387 -5.59 -17.95 -15.17
C GLY A 387 -5.47 -19.07 -14.15
N GLN A 388 -6.35 -20.07 -14.30
CA GLN A 388 -6.34 -21.30 -13.51
C GLN A 388 -5.86 -22.47 -14.39
N LEU A 389 -4.68 -23.02 -14.07
CA LEU A 389 -4.19 -24.25 -14.71
C LEU A 389 -4.96 -25.48 -14.22
N LEU A 390 -5.36 -25.47 -12.95
CA LEU A 390 -6.20 -26.49 -12.31
C LEU A 390 -7.19 -25.76 -11.37
N PRO A 391 -8.29 -26.39 -10.94
CA PRO A 391 -9.27 -25.78 -10.04
C PRO A 391 -8.66 -25.24 -8.73
N ASN A 392 -7.47 -25.68 -8.39
CA ASN A 392 -6.74 -25.33 -7.19
C ASN A 392 -5.37 -24.69 -7.46
N LEU A 393 -5.04 -24.36 -8.70
CA LEU A 393 -3.76 -23.77 -9.08
C LEU A 393 -3.99 -22.59 -10.02
N SER A 394 -3.65 -21.40 -9.58
CA SER A 394 -3.67 -20.17 -10.38
C SER A 394 -2.27 -19.63 -10.62
N TYR A 395 -2.12 -18.93 -11.73
CA TYR A 395 -0.86 -18.30 -12.11
C TYR A 395 -1.07 -16.91 -12.67
N ASN A 396 -0.01 -16.10 -12.61
CA ASN A 396 0.08 -14.81 -13.27
C ASN A 396 1.53 -14.55 -13.69
N VAL A 397 1.75 -14.31 -14.98
CA VAL A 397 3.07 -13.95 -15.52
C VAL A 397 2.94 -12.67 -16.32
N LYS A 398 3.83 -11.72 -16.07
CA LYS A 398 3.77 -10.38 -16.69
C LYS A 398 5.18 -9.90 -17.01
N GLY A 399 5.35 -9.36 -18.21
CA GLY A 399 6.49 -8.53 -18.59
C GLY A 399 6.06 -7.06 -18.64
N SER A 400 6.91 -6.15 -18.20
CA SER A 400 6.65 -4.71 -18.18
C SER A 400 7.87 -3.91 -18.58
N TYR A 401 7.63 -2.75 -19.18
CA TYR A 401 8.64 -1.76 -19.47
C TYR A 401 8.11 -0.37 -19.12
N SER A 402 8.80 0.35 -18.26
CA SER A 402 8.40 1.68 -17.78
C SER A 402 9.49 2.72 -18.00
N ALA A 403 9.06 3.97 -18.13
CA ALA A 403 9.93 5.15 -18.12
C ALA A 403 9.38 6.16 -17.10
N GLU A 404 10.24 6.54 -16.17
CA GLU A 404 9.93 7.47 -15.09
C GLU A 404 10.99 8.57 -15.08
N ASN A 405 10.58 9.83 -15.26
CA ASN A 405 11.45 10.97 -15.08
C ASN A 405 11.34 11.46 -13.64
N ASN A 406 12.44 11.96 -13.12
CA ASN A 406 12.50 12.49 -11.76
C ASN A 406 12.03 11.46 -10.72
N LYS A 407 12.53 10.21 -10.81
CA LYS A 407 12.24 9.15 -9.85
C LYS A 407 13.12 9.31 -8.62
N PRO A 408 12.55 9.41 -7.40
CA PRO A 408 13.32 9.51 -6.17
C PRO A 408 13.92 8.16 -5.78
N LEU A 409 15.20 8.17 -5.47
CA LEU A 409 15.98 7.05 -4.95
C LEU A 409 16.56 7.45 -3.60
N TYR A 410 16.47 6.55 -2.63
CA TYR A 410 17.08 6.77 -1.32
C TYR A 410 18.59 6.60 -1.43
N THR A 411 19.33 7.52 -0.80
CA THR A 411 20.79 7.47 -0.71
C THR A 411 21.24 7.83 0.68
N LEU A 412 22.30 7.18 1.16
CA LEU A 412 22.86 7.48 2.47
C LEU A 412 23.42 8.92 2.49
N ASN A 413 23.03 9.69 3.49
CA ASN A 413 23.55 11.04 3.69
C ASN A 413 25.01 11.02 4.12
N PRO A 414 25.81 12.02 3.73
CA PRO A 414 27.19 12.13 4.19
C PRO A 414 27.28 12.46 5.68
N VAL A 415 28.43 12.14 6.27
CA VAL A 415 28.83 12.70 7.56
C VAL A 415 29.08 14.21 7.39
N ASN A 416 28.33 15.05 8.09
CA ASN A 416 28.44 16.51 7.99
C ASN A 416 28.97 17.10 9.32
N SER A 417 30.28 17.14 9.46
CA SER A 417 30.99 17.62 10.66
C SER A 417 31.17 19.14 10.73
N PHE A 418 30.71 19.90 9.72
CA PHE A 418 30.96 21.34 9.64
C PHE A 418 29.84 22.20 10.21
N ARG A 419 28.67 21.63 10.45
CA ARG A 419 27.55 22.36 11.01
C ARG A 419 27.70 22.54 12.52
N SER A 420 27.52 23.75 12.98
CA SER A 420 27.65 24.10 14.42
C SER A 420 26.41 23.70 15.24
N ASP A 421 25.30 23.38 14.60
CA ASP A 421 24.06 22.89 15.20
C ASP A 421 24.02 21.37 15.07
N GLU A 422 24.53 20.67 16.05
CA GLU A 422 24.58 19.23 16.08
C GLU A 422 23.16 18.63 16.01
N LYS A 423 22.82 18.00 14.87
CA LYS A 423 21.57 17.26 14.67
C LYS A 423 21.85 15.78 14.60
N GLY A 424 21.01 14.96 15.20
CA GLY A 424 21.20 13.51 15.27
C GLY A 424 21.31 12.78 13.93
N TYR A 425 20.92 13.39 12.84
CA TYR A 425 20.98 12.85 11.47
C TYR A 425 22.17 13.35 10.63
N TYR A 426 23.19 14.00 11.24
CA TYR A 426 24.37 14.52 10.53
C TYR A 426 25.55 13.54 10.47
N TYR A 427 25.42 12.35 11.05
CA TYR A 427 26.52 11.41 11.30
C TYR A 427 26.60 10.27 10.28
N GLY A 428 26.12 10.47 9.04
CA GLY A 428 26.08 9.41 8.03
C GLY A 428 25.07 8.30 8.38
N ASN A 429 24.07 8.64 9.18
CA ASN A 429 23.07 7.76 9.77
C ASN A 429 21.63 8.09 9.34
N SER A 430 21.47 8.75 8.22
CA SER A 430 20.17 9.12 7.66
C SER A 430 20.18 9.04 6.15
N PHE A 431 19.01 9.15 5.53
CA PHE A 431 18.86 9.06 4.08
C PHE A 431 18.28 10.34 3.48
N GLY A 432 18.83 10.72 2.33
CA GLY A 432 18.31 11.73 1.45
C GLY A 432 17.64 11.11 0.22
N LEU A 433 17.32 11.97 -0.75
CA LEU A 433 16.76 11.57 -2.04
C LEU A 433 17.68 12.03 -3.16
N PHE A 434 17.96 11.10 -4.06
CA PHE A 434 18.58 11.36 -5.35
C PHE A 434 17.53 11.14 -6.44
N TYR A 435 17.35 12.11 -7.31
CA TYR A 435 16.39 12.01 -8.41
C TYR A 435 17.09 11.67 -9.72
N ASP A 436 16.56 10.67 -10.43
CA ASP A 436 17.09 10.24 -11.73
C ASP A 436 15.95 9.86 -12.69
N ASP A 437 16.22 9.91 -13.97
CA ASP A 437 15.34 9.40 -15.00
C ASP A 437 15.66 7.93 -15.25
N ILE A 438 14.67 7.05 -15.02
CA ILE A 438 14.89 5.61 -15.00
C ILE A 438 13.97 4.90 -15.99
N LYS A 439 14.55 4.02 -16.80
CA LYS A 439 13.82 3.03 -17.59
C LYS A 439 13.98 1.67 -16.94
N THR A 440 12.85 1.00 -16.69
CA THR A 440 12.85 -0.29 -15.99
C THR A 440 12.22 -1.36 -16.86
N LEU A 441 12.95 -2.46 -17.09
CA LEU A 441 12.40 -3.71 -17.61
C LEU A 441 12.07 -4.62 -16.42
N GLY A 442 10.83 -5.10 -16.33
CA GLY A 442 10.38 -5.94 -15.24
C GLY A 442 9.77 -7.25 -15.73
N ILE A 443 10.05 -8.34 -15.02
CA ILE A 443 9.40 -9.64 -15.20
C ILE A 443 8.81 -10.04 -13.85
N PHE A 444 7.53 -10.37 -13.84
CA PHE A 444 6.79 -10.84 -12.68
C PHE A 444 6.22 -12.22 -12.93
N GLY A 445 6.34 -13.11 -11.96
CA GLY A 445 5.73 -14.43 -11.97
C GLY A 445 5.11 -14.76 -10.62
N GLU A 446 3.88 -15.29 -10.62
CA GLU A 446 3.15 -15.71 -9.43
C GLU A 446 2.47 -17.05 -9.66
N LEU A 447 2.53 -17.93 -8.65
CA LEU A 447 1.79 -19.18 -8.58
C LEU A 447 1.10 -19.28 -7.21
N ASN A 448 -0.20 -19.59 -7.20
CA ASN A 448 -0.96 -19.83 -5.98
C ASN A 448 -1.63 -21.19 -6.07
N VAL A 449 -1.50 -22.00 -5.03
CA VAL A 449 -2.05 -23.34 -4.95
C VAL A 449 -2.82 -23.57 -3.65
N ASP A 450 -4.05 -24.01 -3.78
CA ASP A 450 -4.85 -24.59 -2.71
C ASP A 450 -4.65 -26.10 -2.71
N VAL A 451 -3.60 -26.59 -2.02
CA VAL A 451 -3.26 -28.03 -2.01
C VAL A 451 -4.45 -28.86 -1.51
N ASN A 452 -5.15 -28.32 -0.52
CA ASN A 452 -6.44 -28.81 -0.03
C ASN A 452 -7.15 -27.68 0.71
N ARG A 453 -8.35 -27.94 1.27
CA ARG A 453 -9.14 -26.95 2.01
C ARG A 453 -8.42 -26.31 3.22
N ASN A 454 -7.37 -26.97 3.70
CA ASN A 454 -6.65 -26.61 4.90
C ASN A 454 -5.25 -26.07 4.64
N PHE A 455 -4.73 -26.20 3.42
CA PHE A 455 -3.36 -25.80 3.08
C PHE A 455 -3.33 -25.03 1.77
N THR A 456 -2.86 -23.78 1.87
CA THR A 456 -2.65 -22.86 0.76
C THR A 456 -1.19 -22.44 0.73
N ALA A 457 -0.61 -22.35 -0.45
CA ALA A 457 0.74 -21.81 -0.64
C ALA A 457 0.76 -20.92 -1.89
N GLY A 458 1.67 -19.95 -1.90
CA GLY A 458 1.90 -19.11 -3.06
C GLY A 458 3.32 -18.61 -3.11
N VAL A 459 3.84 -18.49 -4.32
CA VAL A 459 5.16 -17.96 -4.60
C VAL A 459 5.04 -16.84 -5.61
N ASN A 460 5.81 -15.76 -5.40
CA ASN A 460 6.03 -14.74 -6.42
C ASN A 460 7.52 -14.43 -6.57
N VAL A 461 7.87 -14.01 -7.78
CA VAL A 461 9.23 -13.60 -8.15
C VAL A 461 9.11 -12.36 -9.02
N GLU A 462 9.96 -11.38 -8.74
CA GLU A 462 10.10 -10.13 -9.49
C GLU A 462 11.56 -9.93 -9.87
N VAL A 463 11.82 -9.70 -11.14
CA VAL A 463 13.15 -9.43 -11.67
C VAL A 463 13.12 -8.10 -12.40
N TYR A 464 14.09 -7.24 -12.12
CA TYR A 464 14.19 -5.91 -12.70
C TYR A 464 15.56 -5.65 -13.30
N ASP A 465 15.57 -4.92 -14.40
CA ASP A 465 16.75 -4.32 -14.99
C ASP A 465 16.51 -2.81 -15.12
N TYR A 466 17.41 -2.04 -14.53
CA TYR A 466 17.30 -0.59 -14.43
C TYR A 466 18.33 0.10 -15.31
N ASN A 467 17.88 1.07 -16.09
CA ASN A 467 18.74 1.93 -16.89
C ASN A 467 18.48 3.39 -16.47
N THR A 468 19.46 3.97 -15.78
CA THR A 468 19.45 5.33 -15.26
C THR A 468 20.04 6.31 -16.28
N GLU A 469 19.52 7.53 -16.36
CA GLU A 469 20.04 8.55 -17.30
C GLU A 469 21.45 9.04 -16.89
N THR A 470 21.71 9.15 -15.59
CA THR A 470 23.01 9.57 -15.06
C THR A 470 24.10 8.50 -15.23
N GLY A 471 23.72 7.23 -15.51
CA GLY A 471 24.64 6.09 -15.54
C GLY A 471 25.09 5.61 -14.16
N ASN A 472 24.56 6.18 -13.07
CA ASN A 472 24.75 5.69 -11.72
C ASN A 472 23.91 4.42 -11.49
N PRO A 473 24.24 3.60 -10.49
CA PRO A 473 23.33 2.53 -10.03
C PRO A 473 21.95 3.06 -9.66
N ALA A 474 20.93 2.24 -9.82
CA ALA A 474 19.59 2.55 -9.31
C ALA A 474 19.56 2.36 -7.80
N TRP A 475 19.95 3.40 -7.07
CA TRP A 475 20.23 3.38 -5.64
C TRP A 475 19.14 2.71 -4.81
N ASN A 476 19.55 1.72 -4.01
CA ASN A 476 18.69 0.96 -3.09
C ASN A 476 17.52 0.20 -3.75
N LEU A 477 17.50 0.05 -5.09
CA LEU A 477 16.53 -0.77 -5.80
C LEU A 477 17.11 -2.18 -6.06
N PRO A 478 16.49 -3.24 -5.53
CA PRO A 478 16.93 -4.61 -5.78
C PRO A 478 16.54 -5.06 -7.19
N ASN A 479 17.43 -5.79 -7.85
CA ASN A 479 17.18 -6.41 -9.16
C ASN A 479 16.36 -7.70 -9.09
N LEU A 480 16.27 -8.34 -7.93
CA LEU A 480 15.52 -9.57 -7.69
C LEU A 480 14.81 -9.52 -6.36
N GLN A 481 13.51 -9.85 -6.37
CA GLN A 481 12.72 -10.08 -5.16
C GLN A 481 11.94 -11.38 -5.33
N ALA A 482 11.86 -12.17 -4.27
CA ALA A 482 11.05 -13.38 -4.25
C ALA A 482 10.37 -13.56 -2.89
N SER A 483 9.16 -14.08 -2.89
CA SER A 483 8.49 -14.46 -1.65
C SER A 483 7.69 -15.76 -1.81
N LEU A 484 7.67 -16.53 -0.73
CA LEU A 484 6.86 -17.74 -0.58
C LEU A 484 6.02 -17.58 0.69
N PHE A 485 4.72 -17.76 0.57
CA PHE A 485 3.82 -17.83 1.73
C PHE A 485 3.14 -19.19 1.81
N MET A 486 2.87 -19.62 3.02
CA MET A 486 2.16 -20.86 3.30
C MET A 486 1.22 -20.65 4.49
N ASP A 487 -0.01 -21.15 4.38
CA ASP A 487 -0.98 -21.18 5.47
C ASP A 487 -1.54 -22.58 5.61
N TYR A 488 -1.57 -23.08 6.83
CA TYR A 488 -2.04 -24.42 7.14
C TYR A 488 -2.98 -24.42 8.33
N GLN A 489 -4.22 -24.88 8.12
CA GLN A 489 -5.19 -25.15 9.16
C GLN A 489 -5.07 -26.63 9.58
N ILE A 490 -4.52 -26.89 10.77
CA ILE A 490 -4.28 -28.23 11.29
C ILE A 490 -5.44 -28.66 12.18
N GLY A 491 -6.37 -29.43 11.61
CA GLY A 491 -7.63 -29.76 12.29
C GLY A 491 -8.47 -28.50 12.55
N GLU A 492 -9.27 -28.51 13.61
CA GLU A 492 -10.19 -27.40 13.94
C GLU A 492 -9.53 -26.28 14.76
N LYS A 493 -8.49 -26.61 15.51
CA LYS A 493 -7.94 -25.73 16.56
C LYS A 493 -6.59 -25.11 16.23
N TRP A 494 -5.73 -25.80 15.52
CA TRP A 494 -4.39 -25.32 15.22
C TRP A 494 -4.33 -24.65 13.85
N TYR A 495 -3.61 -23.57 13.77
CA TYR A 495 -3.25 -22.93 12.50
C TYR A 495 -1.79 -22.52 12.53
N ALA A 496 -1.15 -22.56 11.39
CA ALA A 496 0.24 -22.15 11.22
C ALA A 496 0.39 -21.44 9.88
N GLY A 497 1.34 -20.53 9.79
CA GLY A 497 1.72 -19.89 8.54
C GLY A 497 3.20 -19.57 8.54
N ALA A 498 3.75 -19.42 7.33
CA ALA A 498 5.13 -19.03 7.12
C ALA A 498 5.23 -18.09 5.92
N ASN A 499 6.12 -17.11 6.03
CA ASN A 499 6.53 -16.21 4.96
C ASN A 499 8.05 -16.25 4.84
N LEU A 500 8.52 -16.58 3.65
CA LEU A 500 9.93 -16.56 3.30
C LEU A 500 10.11 -15.50 2.22
N PHE A 501 11.09 -14.64 2.34
CA PHE A 501 11.38 -13.68 1.30
C PHE A 501 12.86 -13.49 1.08
N TYR A 502 13.21 -13.21 -0.14
CA TYR A 502 14.54 -12.91 -0.61
C TYR A 502 14.54 -11.55 -1.29
N VAL A 503 15.52 -10.73 -0.95
CA VAL A 503 15.81 -9.45 -1.61
C VAL A 503 17.24 -9.51 -2.12
N GLY A 504 17.44 -9.23 -3.39
CA GLY A 504 18.75 -9.24 -4.04
C GLY A 504 19.66 -8.10 -3.59
N GLU A 505 20.85 -8.08 -4.14
CA GLU A 505 21.85 -7.03 -3.91
C GLU A 505 21.30 -5.65 -4.32
N ARG A 506 21.79 -4.63 -3.61
CA ARG A 506 21.42 -3.22 -3.85
C ARG A 506 22.65 -2.36 -3.65
N ASP A 507 22.76 -1.32 -4.45
CA ASP A 507 23.83 -0.37 -4.35
C ASP A 507 23.38 0.91 -3.63
N ASP A 508 24.27 1.44 -2.81
CA ASP A 508 24.17 2.74 -2.15
C ASP A 508 25.52 3.45 -2.25
N PHE A 509 25.62 4.67 -1.80
CA PHE A 509 26.91 5.34 -1.73
C PHE A 509 27.08 6.06 -0.40
N SER A 510 28.34 6.16 0.03
CA SER A 510 28.73 7.01 1.16
C SER A 510 29.63 8.13 0.63
N SER A 511 29.48 9.30 1.18
CA SER A 511 30.36 10.42 0.93
C SER A 511 30.69 11.17 2.22
N THR A 512 31.77 11.93 2.20
CA THR A 512 32.15 12.80 3.32
C THR A 512 32.17 14.24 2.82
N VAL A 513 31.42 15.11 3.48
CA VAL A 513 31.44 16.54 3.16
C VAL A 513 32.74 17.15 3.65
N ILE A 514 33.47 17.82 2.76
CA ILE A 514 34.71 18.53 3.05
C ILE A 514 34.41 20.02 3.07
N GLU A 515 34.86 20.72 4.13
CA GLU A 515 34.71 22.17 4.25
C GLU A 515 35.32 22.89 3.04
N ASP A 516 34.63 23.89 2.52
CA ASP A 516 35.02 24.69 1.35
C ASP A 516 35.12 23.93 0.01
N ALA A 517 34.84 22.63 -0.04
CA ALA A 517 34.79 21.84 -1.27
C ALA A 517 33.44 22.03 -2.00
N GLN A 518 33.46 21.89 -3.33
CA GLN A 518 32.22 21.82 -4.09
C GLN A 518 31.64 20.40 -3.93
N PRO A 519 30.31 20.21 -4.00
CA PRO A 519 29.68 18.89 -3.89
C PRO A 519 30.27 17.84 -4.85
N SER A 520 30.73 18.23 -6.02
CA SER A 520 31.41 17.38 -7.00
C SER A 520 32.79 16.89 -6.57
N GLU A 521 33.36 17.45 -5.49
CA GLU A 521 34.68 17.12 -4.94
C GLU A 521 34.58 16.21 -3.72
N PHE A 522 33.36 15.90 -3.24
CA PHE A 522 33.16 15.00 -2.12
C PHE A 522 33.56 13.58 -2.55
N PRO A 523 34.50 12.93 -1.81
CA PRO A 523 34.84 11.55 -2.12
C PRO A 523 33.63 10.66 -1.87
N ALA A 524 33.16 10.00 -2.92
CA ALA A 524 32.07 9.07 -2.87
C ALA A 524 32.58 7.63 -3.03
N THR A 525 32.13 6.74 -2.18
CA THR A 525 32.43 5.30 -2.22
C THR A 525 31.17 4.51 -2.48
N LEU A 526 31.20 3.66 -3.50
CA LEU A 526 30.12 2.71 -3.77
C LEU A 526 30.03 1.69 -2.64
N ILE A 527 28.84 1.49 -2.10
CA ILE A 527 28.52 0.47 -1.11
C ILE A 527 27.56 -0.52 -1.77
N THR A 528 27.93 -1.79 -1.82
CA THR A 528 27.01 -2.85 -2.25
C THR A 528 26.49 -3.58 -1.03
N LEU A 529 25.19 -3.54 -0.82
CA LEU A 529 24.48 -4.30 0.21
C LEU A 529 24.19 -5.70 -0.31
N ASP A 530 24.69 -6.70 0.39
CA ASP A 530 24.43 -8.11 0.05
C ASP A 530 22.92 -8.43 0.02
N GLY A 531 22.55 -9.34 -0.87
CA GLY A 531 21.21 -9.90 -0.89
C GLY A 531 20.92 -10.69 0.40
N TYR A 532 19.69 -10.69 0.85
CA TYR A 532 19.31 -11.37 2.08
C TYR A 532 18.07 -12.22 1.93
N PHE A 533 18.00 -13.24 2.79
CA PHE A 533 16.85 -14.10 2.98
C PHE A 533 16.31 -13.94 4.39
N ASP A 534 15.00 -13.77 4.53
CA ASP A 534 14.33 -13.71 5.82
C ASP A 534 13.18 -14.73 5.89
N ALA A 535 12.99 -15.31 7.07
CA ALA A 535 12.00 -16.32 7.35
C ALA A 535 11.16 -15.91 8.56
N ASN A 536 9.86 -15.79 8.34
CA ASN A 536 8.87 -15.49 9.38
C ASN A 536 7.85 -16.62 9.45
N ALA A 537 7.45 -17.01 10.65
CA ALA A 537 6.43 -18.03 10.84
C ALA A 537 5.57 -17.72 12.06
N HIS A 538 4.37 -18.28 12.05
CA HIS A 538 3.52 -18.23 13.22
C HIS A 538 2.78 -19.56 13.42
N VAL A 539 2.44 -19.82 14.66
CA VAL A 539 1.55 -20.89 15.03
C VAL A 539 0.53 -20.38 16.05
N GLY A 540 -0.72 -20.81 15.90
CA GLY A 540 -1.77 -20.42 16.82
C GLY A 540 -2.68 -21.59 17.18
N TYR A 541 -3.29 -21.47 18.35
CA TYR A 541 -4.20 -22.45 18.91
C TYR A 541 -5.52 -21.79 19.34
N ARG A 542 -6.63 -22.22 18.76
CA ARG A 542 -7.99 -21.82 19.15
C ARG A 542 -8.43 -22.66 20.35
N TYR A 543 -8.33 -22.08 21.54
CA TYR A 543 -8.74 -22.76 22.79
C TYR A 543 -10.26 -22.86 22.89
N THR A 544 -10.94 -21.73 22.63
CA THR A 544 -12.41 -21.64 22.49
C THR A 544 -12.74 -20.79 21.25
N ASP A 545 -14.00 -20.56 20.95
CA ASP A 545 -14.43 -19.65 19.90
C ASP A 545 -13.98 -18.21 20.17
N GLN A 546 -13.80 -17.84 21.44
CA GLN A 546 -13.39 -16.50 21.87
C GLN A 546 -11.88 -16.39 22.09
N TRP A 547 -11.22 -17.40 22.66
CA TRP A 547 -9.81 -17.35 23.04
C TRP A 547 -8.93 -18.09 22.05
N SER A 548 -7.91 -17.41 21.56
CA SER A 548 -6.80 -18.03 20.84
C SER A 548 -5.46 -17.55 21.38
N PHE A 549 -4.46 -18.42 21.30
CA PHE A 549 -3.08 -18.15 21.67
C PHE A 549 -2.20 -18.26 20.42
N PHE A 550 -1.15 -17.46 20.35
CA PHE A 550 -0.26 -17.49 19.21
C PHE A 550 1.21 -17.32 19.64
N ILE A 551 2.08 -17.84 18.80
CA ILE A 551 3.52 -17.57 18.81
C ILE A 551 3.88 -17.11 17.41
N LYS A 552 4.56 -15.97 17.30
CA LYS A 552 5.09 -15.42 16.06
C LYS A 552 6.61 -15.41 16.16
N GLY A 553 7.30 -15.84 15.10
CA GLY A 553 8.74 -15.74 14.95
C GLY A 553 9.07 -14.89 13.73
N ALA A 554 10.00 -13.96 13.87
CA ALA A 554 10.53 -13.18 12.77
C ALA A 554 12.05 -13.29 12.71
N ASN A 555 12.62 -13.11 11.53
CA ASN A 555 14.04 -13.36 11.23
C ASN A 555 14.52 -14.71 11.77
N LEU A 556 13.77 -15.80 11.53
CA LEU A 556 14.10 -17.15 11.99
C LEU A 556 15.37 -17.70 11.30
N SER A 557 15.78 -17.10 10.21
CA SER A 557 17.06 -17.37 9.56
C SER A 557 18.26 -16.88 10.37
N ASN A 558 18.04 -16.04 11.37
CA ASN A 558 19.08 -15.37 12.18
C ASN A 558 20.11 -14.65 11.33
N ASN A 559 19.68 -14.05 10.25
CA ASN A 559 20.56 -13.32 9.36
C ASN A 559 20.66 -11.85 9.81
N ASN A 560 21.88 -11.37 10.06
CA ASN A 560 22.15 -9.97 10.40
C ASN A 560 22.35 -9.18 9.11
N TYR A 561 21.27 -8.98 8.36
CA TYR A 561 21.32 -8.21 7.13
C TYR A 561 21.08 -6.72 7.37
N GLN A 562 21.55 -5.91 6.45
CA GLN A 562 21.23 -4.49 6.41
C GLN A 562 20.06 -4.26 5.45
N ARG A 563 18.96 -3.74 5.96
CA ARG A 563 17.85 -3.29 5.10
C ARG A 563 18.23 -2.02 4.34
N TRP A 564 18.95 -1.15 5.00
CA TRP A 564 19.52 0.09 4.50
C TRP A 564 20.98 0.14 4.93
N SER A 565 21.81 0.87 4.22
CA SER A 565 23.24 1.01 4.54
C SER A 565 23.42 1.43 6.01
N ASN A 566 24.22 0.71 6.77
CA ASN A 566 24.45 0.85 8.21
C ASN A 566 23.26 0.50 9.14
N PHE A 567 22.07 0.20 8.60
CA PHE A 567 20.88 -0.15 9.39
C PHE A 567 20.66 -1.67 9.39
N GLN A 568 21.24 -2.33 10.36
CA GLN A 568 21.07 -3.76 10.60
C GLN A 568 19.68 -4.03 11.21
N VAL A 569 19.19 -5.25 11.03
CA VAL A 569 17.93 -5.70 11.63
C VAL A 569 18.19 -6.49 12.92
N GLN A 570 17.16 -6.60 13.77
CA GLN A 570 17.20 -7.48 14.93
C GLN A 570 17.38 -8.94 14.51
N GLY A 571 18.11 -9.73 15.29
CA GLY A 571 18.23 -11.17 15.11
C GLY A 571 16.90 -11.90 15.28
N ILE A 572 16.91 -13.18 15.66
CA ILE A 572 15.67 -13.95 15.86
C ILE A 572 14.74 -13.27 16.87
N GLN A 573 13.53 -12.96 16.42
CA GLN A 573 12.48 -12.42 17.27
C GLN A 573 11.42 -13.50 17.53
N ILE A 574 11.02 -13.67 18.78
CA ILE A 574 9.90 -14.53 19.17
C ILE A 574 8.96 -13.72 20.03
N LEU A 575 7.68 -13.70 19.65
CA LEU A 575 6.61 -13.03 20.35
C LEU A 575 5.49 -14.03 20.61
N ALA A 576 5.00 -14.11 21.84
CA ALA A 576 3.85 -14.93 22.22
C ALA A 576 2.73 -14.04 22.73
N GLY A 577 1.50 -14.44 22.46
CA GLY A 577 0.35 -13.63 22.84
C GLY A 577 -0.97 -14.40 22.84
N ALA A 578 -2.02 -13.65 23.17
CA ALA A 578 -3.39 -14.14 23.19
C ALA A 578 -4.32 -13.14 22.51
N THR A 579 -5.34 -13.65 21.85
CA THR A 579 -6.43 -12.87 21.26
C THR A 579 -7.74 -13.30 21.91
N TYR A 580 -8.52 -12.32 22.33
CA TYR A 580 -9.87 -12.50 22.84
C TYR A 580 -10.89 -11.83 21.91
N LYS A 581 -11.86 -12.61 21.43
CA LYS A 581 -12.97 -12.15 20.59
C LYS A 581 -14.24 -12.01 21.41
N PHE A 582 -14.99 -10.96 21.18
CA PHE A 582 -16.21 -10.66 21.92
C PHE A 582 -17.19 -9.81 21.11
N ASP A 583 -18.43 -9.74 21.56
CA ASP A 583 -19.44 -8.81 21.05
C ASP A 583 -19.58 -7.64 22.01
N PHE A 584 -19.68 -6.43 21.46
CA PHE A 584 -19.81 -5.20 22.23
C PHE A 584 -21.23 -4.67 22.16
#